data_3d277f8289a3562db9003610015c7f47
#
_entry.id   3d277f8289a3562db9003610015c7f47
#
_cell.length_a   1.000
_cell.length_b   1.000
_cell.length_c   1.000
_cell.angle_alpha   90.00
_cell.angle_beta   90.00
_cell.angle_gamma   90.00
#
_symmetry.space_group_name_H-M   'P 1'
#
loop_
_entity.id
_entity.type
_entity.pdbx_description
1 polymer ?
#
loop_
_entity_poly.entity_id
_entity_poly.type
_entity_poly.pdbx_seq_one_letter_code
_entity_poly.pdbx_strand_id
1 'polypeptide(L)'
;MSYEYPWIYRGKTFDSEDIQDNYGFIYRITNTTNGYDYVGRKYFTTVKKRPPLKGKKNKRRETVETDWKEYWGSSPRLQADIDTLGKDKFTREIIHLCKSRGETNYMEAYYQFTEGVLLREDNYNGIIQIKLGKNSVKDVKITK
;
A
#
# COMPACT_ATOMS: atom_id res chain seq x y z
N MET A 1 -14.81 -12.47 9.68
CA MET A 1 -13.63 -13.36 9.70
C MET A 1 -12.43 -12.62 9.14
N SER A 2 -11.33 -12.72 9.85
CA SER A 2 -10.09 -12.13 9.34
C SER A 2 -9.40 -13.11 8.39
N TYR A 3 -8.64 -12.55 7.47
CA TYR A 3 -7.76 -13.28 6.57
C TYR A 3 -6.42 -13.53 7.27
N GLU A 4 -5.56 -14.39 6.68
CA GLU A 4 -4.26 -14.74 7.27
C GLU A 4 -3.33 -13.53 7.34
N TYR A 5 -2.60 -13.41 8.44
CA TYR A 5 -1.61 -12.36 8.68
C TYR A 5 -2.17 -10.98 8.36
N PRO A 6 -3.28 -10.58 9.01
CA PRO A 6 -3.99 -9.38 8.60
C PRO A 6 -3.16 -8.11 8.76
N TRP A 7 -3.47 -7.13 7.91
CA TRP A 7 -2.96 -5.78 8.09
C TRP A 7 -3.48 -5.21 9.40
N ILE A 8 -2.61 -4.52 10.14
CA ILE A 8 -2.98 -3.89 11.40
C ILE A 8 -2.99 -2.38 11.22
N TYR A 9 -4.07 -1.75 11.63
CA TYR A 9 -4.19 -0.29 11.63
C TYR A 9 -4.59 0.17 13.02
N ARG A 10 -3.72 0.98 13.64
CA ARG A 10 -3.93 1.49 15.00
C ARG A 10 -4.25 0.36 15.99
N GLY A 11 -3.51 -0.74 15.88
CA GLY A 11 -3.61 -1.87 16.78
C GLY A 11 -4.74 -2.83 16.51
N LYS A 12 -5.52 -2.61 15.45
CA LYS A 12 -6.67 -3.47 15.11
C LYS A 12 -6.53 -4.05 13.71
N THR A 13 -7.09 -5.25 13.51
CA THR A 13 -7.18 -5.86 12.19
C THR A 13 -7.99 -4.97 11.26
N PHE A 14 -7.46 -4.75 10.05
CA PHE A 14 -8.11 -3.94 9.02
C PHE A 14 -8.73 -4.87 7.97
N ASP A 15 -10.02 -4.69 7.71
CA ASP A 15 -10.76 -5.54 6.77
C ASP A 15 -11.45 -4.69 5.71
N SER A 16 -12.10 -5.34 4.75
CA SER A 16 -12.75 -4.67 3.62
C SER A 16 -13.76 -3.61 4.05
N GLU A 17 -14.50 -3.85 5.12
CA GLU A 17 -15.49 -2.89 5.63
C GLU A 17 -14.85 -1.63 6.21
N ASP A 18 -13.56 -1.68 6.54
CA ASP A 18 -12.83 -0.54 7.07
C ASP A 18 -12.31 0.39 5.97
N ILE A 19 -12.35 -0.06 4.72
CA ILE A 19 -11.87 0.75 3.59
C ILE A 19 -12.68 2.05 3.47
N GLN A 20 -14.00 1.95 3.56
CA GLN A 20 -14.91 3.10 3.42
C GLN A 20 -14.60 3.91 2.15
N ASP A 21 -14.30 5.20 2.28
CA ASP A 21 -13.98 6.07 1.16
C ASP A 21 -12.47 6.21 0.90
N ASN A 22 -11.65 5.38 1.55
CA ASN A 22 -10.21 5.43 1.31
C ASN A 22 -9.86 4.74 -0.01
N TYR A 23 -8.88 5.31 -0.70
CA TYR A 23 -8.42 4.81 -1.99
C TYR A 23 -7.21 3.90 -1.86
N GLY A 24 -6.32 4.22 -0.95
CA GLY A 24 -5.09 3.49 -0.77
C GLY A 24 -4.50 3.71 0.61
N PHE A 25 -3.35 3.11 0.84
CA PHE A 25 -2.70 3.19 2.14
C PHE A 25 -1.19 3.14 1.99
N ILE A 26 -0.53 3.71 2.99
CA ILE A 26 0.91 3.60 3.17
C ILE A 26 1.13 2.56 4.25
N TYR A 27 2.10 1.69 4.05
CA TYR A 27 2.32 0.57 4.96
C TYR A 27 3.79 0.42 5.33
N ARG A 28 3.99 -0.28 6.44
CA ARG A 28 5.28 -0.76 6.87
C ARG A 28 5.21 -2.26 7.08
N ILE A 29 6.14 -2.98 6.47
CA ILE A 29 6.32 -4.40 6.71
C ILE A 29 7.65 -4.54 7.46
N THR A 30 7.61 -5.17 8.63
CA THR A 30 8.78 -5.30 9.50
C THR A 30 9.14 -6.76 9.69
N ASN A 31 10.42 -7.05 9.49
CA ASN A 31 11.02 -8.35 9.83
C ASN A 31 11.33 -8.33 11.33
N THR A 32 10.58 -9.09 12.11
CA THR A 32 10.72 -9.06 13.56
C THR A 32 12.00 -9.74 14.06
N THR A 33 12.70 -10.49 13.20
CA THR A 33 13.94 -11.16 13.59
C THR A 33 15.13 -10.21 13.61
N ASN A 34 15.13 -9.15 12.81
CA ASN A 34 16.26 -8.23 12.71
C ASN A 34 15.87 -6.74 12.72
N GLY A 35 14.58 -6.44 12.73
CA GLY A 35 14.10 -5.06 12.73
C GLY A 35 14.11 -4.35 11.39
N TYR A 36 14.51 -5.04 10.32
CA TYR A 36 14.47 -4.44 8.97
C TYR A 36 13.04 -4.19 8.54
N ASP A 37 12.81 -3.07 7.86
CA ASP A 37 11.47 -2.73 7.43
C ASP A 37 11.44 -2.28 5.96
N TYR A 38 10.22 -2.20 5.43
CA TYR A 38 9.94 -1.72 4.08
C TYR A 38 8.71 -0.81 4.14
N VAL A 39 8.82 0.37 3.56
CA VAL A 39 7.72 1.35 3.49
C VAL A 39 7.27 1.45 2.04
N GLY A 40 5.99 1.25 1.81
CA GLY A 40 5.43 1.30 0.47
C GLY A 40 3.97 1.72 0.46
N ARG A 41 3.37 1.65 -0.72
CA ARG A 41 1.96 1.96 -0.90
C ARG A 41 1.21 0.82 -1.56
N LYS A 42 -0.10 0.81 -1.36
CA LYS A 42 -1.00 -0.11 -2.05
C LYS A 42 -2.35 0.56 -2.21
N TYR A 43 -2.98 0.34 -3.35
CA TYR A 43 -4.35 0.79 -3.57
C TYR A 43 -5.33 -0.30 -3.15
N PHE A 44 -6.44 0.11 -2.54
CA PHE A 44 -7.49 -0.85 -2.15
C PHE A 44 -8.29 -1.33 -3.35
N THR A 45 -8.50 -0.45 -4.33
CA THR A 45 -9.37 -0.74 -5.46
C THR A 45 -8.68 -0.40 -6.78
N THR A 46 -9.16 -1.03 -7.83
CA THR A 46 -8.75 -0.74 -9.20
C THR A 46 -9.96 -0.83 -10.11
N VAL A 47 -9.85 -0.22 -11.29
CA VAL A 47 -10.92 -0.26 -12.29
C VAL A 47 -10.58 -1.32 -13.33
N LYS A 48 -11.48 -2.27 -13.51
CA LYS A 48 -11.37 -3.29 -14.56
C LYS A 48 -12.33 -2.98 -15.69
N LYS A 49 -11.87 -3.14 -16.92
CA LYS A 49 -12.72 -3.05 -18.09
C LYS A 49 -13.43 -4.40 -18.27
N ARG A 50 -14.75 -4.34 -18.47
CA ARG A 50 -15.56 -5.53 -18.71
C ARG A 50 -16.10 -5.48 -20.14
N PRO A 51 -16.45 -6.64 -20.75
CA PRO A 51 -17.06 -6.65 -22.06
C PRO A 51 -18.33 -5.80 -22.08
N PRO A 52 -18.69 -5.21 -23.24
CA PRO A 52 -19.93 -4.44 -23.35
C PRO A 52 -21.15 -5.30 -23.01
N LEU A 53 -22.16 -4.70 -22.43
CA LEU A 53 -23.45 -5.37 -22.26
C LEU A 53 -24.06 -5.63 -23.61
N LYS A 54 -24.93 -6.65 -23.69
CA LYS A 54 -25.64 -7.00 -24.92
C LYS A 54 -26.29 -5.77 -25.52
N GLY A 55 -25.98 -5.49 -26.79
CA GLY A 55 -26.52 -4.34 -27.52
C GLY A 55 -25.76 -3.04 -27.29
N LYS A 56 -24.68 -3.04 -26.50
CA LYS A 56 -23.86 -1.86 -26.25
C LYS A 56 -22.52 -1.98 -26.96
N LYS A 57 -21.95 -0.83 -27.38
CA LYS A 57 -20.68 -0.80 -28.11
C LYS A 57 -19.47 -0.62 -27.20
N ASN A 58 -19.62 0.12 -26.10
CA ASN A 58 -18.50 0.49 -25.25
C ASN A 58 -18.31 -0.51 -24.13
N LYS A 59 -17.03 -0.77 -23.77
CA LYS A 59 -16.68 -1.58 -22.60
C LYS A 59 -17.17 -0.89 -21.34
N ARG A 60 -17.59 -1.70 -20.39
CA ARG A 60 -17.98 -1.22 -19.07
C ARG A 60 -16.74 -1.08 -18.19
N ARG A 61 -16.83 -0.22 -17.20
CA ARG A 61 -15.84 -0.09 -16.15
C ARG A 61 -16.44 -0.58 -14.83
N GLU A 62 -15.67 -1.36 -14.11
CA GLU A 62 -16.08 -1.89 -12.81
C GLU A 62 -14.97 -1.67 -11.80
N THR A 63 -15.30 -1.06 -10.67
CA THR A 63 -14.38 -0.89 -9.55
C THR A 63 -14.38 -2.16 -8.72
N VAL A 64 -13.19 -2.76 -8.54
CA VAL A 64 -13.03 -4.00 -7.77
C VAL A 64 -11.90 -3.84 -6.77
N GLU A 65 -11.93 -4.64 -5.71
CA GLU A 65 -10.82 -4.68 -4.77
C GLU A 65 -9.59 -5.30 -5.43
N THR A 66 -8.43 -4.80 -5.04
CA THR A 66 -7.14 -5.37 -5.45
C THR A 66 -6.81 -6.56 -4.55
N ASP A 67 -5.62 -7.13 -4.73
CA ASP A 67 -5.08 -8.19 -3.88
C ASP A 67 -4.46 -7.66 -2.58
N TRP A 68 -4.93 -6.51 -2.08
CA TRP A 68 -4.29 -5.82 -0.96
C TRP A 68 -4.17 -6.70 0.30
N LYS A 69 -5.12 -7.60 0.52
CA LYS A 69 -5.10 -8.47 1.71
C LYS A 69 -3.92 -9.45 1.69
N GLU A 70 -3.56 -9.93 0.52
CA GLU A 70 -2.46 -10.89 0.32
C GLU A 70 -1.15 -10.23 -0.07
N TYR A 71 -1.11 -8.91 -0.13
CA TYR A 71 0.04 -8.16 -0.65
C TYR A 71 1.15 -8.03 0.39
N TRP A 72 2.38 -8.35 0.01
CA TRP A 72 3.55 -8.32 0.88
C TRP A 72 4.66 -7.42 0.34
N GLY A 73 4.30 -6.38 -0.40
CA GLY A 73 5.28 -5.44 -0.94
C GLY A 73 5.87 -5.90 -2.27
N SER A 74 6.74 -5.06 -2.81
CA SER A 74 7.34 -5.29 -4.14
C SER A 74 8.86 -5.44 -4.11
N SER A 75 9.47 -5.44 -2.92
CA SER A 75 10.93 -5.57 -2.80
C SER A 75 11.36 -7.03 -2.96
N PRO A 76 12.27 -7.34 -3.92
CA PRO A 76 12.78 -8.71 -4.04
C PRO A 76 13.51 -9.19 -2.79
N ARG A 77 14.26 -8.33 -2.11
CA ARG A 77 14.97 -8.69 -0.88
C ARG A 77 13.99 -9.04 0.23
N LEU A 78 12.92 -8.24 0.38
CA LEU A 78 11.87 -8.51 1.36
C LEU A 78 11.20 -9.85 1.06
N GLN A 79 10.84 -10.10 -0.20
CA GLN A 79 10.19 -11.36 -0.60
C GLN A 79 11.08 -12.55 -0.33
N ALA A 80 12.38 -12.44 -0.60
CA ALA A 80 13.33 -13.52 -0.33
C ALA A 80 13.40 -13.85 1.17
N ASP A 81 13.40 -12.83 2.01
CA ASP A 81 13.43 -13.04 3.47
C ASP A 81 12.12 -13.64 3.98
N ILE A 82 10.98 -13.22 3.43
CA ILE A 82 9.67 -13.80 3.77
C ILE A 82 9.65 -15.28 3.40
N ASP A 83 10.14 -15.63 2.21
CA ASP A 83 10.18 -17.03 1.76
C ASP A 83 11.09 -17.88 2.63
N THR A 84 12.19 -17.32 3.08
CA THR A 84 13.17 -18.04 3.91
C THR A 84 12.71 -18.19 5.36
N LEU A 85 12.15 -17.12 5.95
CA LEU A 85 11.85 -17.08 7.38
C LEU A 85 10.40 -17.43 7.70
N GLY A 86 9.49 -17.25 6.75
CA GLY A 86 8.05 -17.44 6.95
C GLY A 86 7.33 -16.15 7.29
N LYS A 87 6.07 -16.08 6.88
CA LYS A 87 5.24 -14.89 7.07
C LYS A 87 5.00 -14.55 8.53
N ASP A 88 5.03 -15.55 9.40
CA ASP A 88 4.80 -15.35 10.85
C ASP A 88 5.91 -14.54 11.52
N LYS A 89 7.06 -14.35 10.86
CA LYS A 89 8.16 -13.54 11.36
C LYS A 89 8.05 -12.07 10.96
N PHE A 90 7.00 -11.71 10.23
CA PHE A 90 6.82 -10.36 9.69
C PHE A 90 5.50 -9.77 10.17
N THR A 91 5.49 -8.45 10.38
CA THR A 91 4.27 -7.72 10.66
C THR A 91 3.94 -6.82 9.50
N ARG A 92 2.64 -6.63 9.25
CA ARG A 92 2.15 -5.70 8.23
C ARG A 92 1.31 -4.64 8.93
N GLU A 93 1.71 -3.39 8.81
CA GLU A 93 1.04 -2.28 9.47
C GLU A 93 0.67 -1.22 8.46
N ILE A 94 -0.57 -0.74 8.54
CA ILE A 94 -1.02 0.44 7.79
C ILE A 94 -0.66 1.65 8.63
N ILE A 95 0.14 2.56 8.06
CA ILE A 95 0.59 3.76 8.79
C ILE A 95 -0.17 5.02 8.38
N HIS A 96 -0.84 4.98 7.22
CA HIS A 96 -1.61 6.14 6.75
C HIS A 96 -2.65 5.70 5.73
N LEU A 97 -3.91 6.13 5.91
CA LEU A 97 -4.97 5.91 4.96
C LEU A 97 -5.12 7.13 4.06
N CYS A 98 -5.27 6.90 2.76
CA CYS A 98 -5.30 7.97 1.76
C CYS A 98 -6.60 7.94 0.98
N LYS A 99 -7.12 9.13 0.64
CA LYS A 99 -8.42 9.30 -0.01
C LYS A 99 -8.35 9.29 -1.54
N SER A 100 -7.17 9.52 -2.11
CA SER A 100 -6.99 9.62 -3.55
C SER A 100 -5.69 8.96 -3.97
N ARG A 101 -5.58 8.72 -5.27
CA ARG A 101 -4.35 8.20 -5.87
C ARG A 101 -3.19 9.16 -5.65
N GLY A 102 -3.43 10.46 -5.86
CA GLY A 102 -2.41 11.49 -5.68
C GLY A 102 -1.93 11.56 -4.24
N GLU A 103 -2.85 11.53 -3.28
CA GLU A 103 -2.50 11.52 -1.87
C GLU A 103 -1.67 10.28 -1.52
N THR A 104 -2.07 9.11 -2.02
CA THR A 104 -1.35 7.86 -1.77
C THR A 104 0.09 7.97 -2.27
N ASN A 105 0.27 8.46 -3.49
CA ASN A 105 1.61 8.61 -4.06
C ASN A 105 2.45 9.65 -3.30
N TYR A 106 1.84 10.76 -2.93
CA TYR A 106 2.52 11.82 -2.17
C TYR A 106 2.96 11.31 -0.80
N MET A 107 2.05 10.67 -0.08
CA MET A 107 2.34 10.22 1.28
C MET A 107 3.34 9.08 1.31
N GLU A 108 3.38 8.23 0.29
CA GLU A 108 4.44 7.22 0.20
C GLU A 108 5.81 7.89 0.17
N ALA A 109 5.99 8.85 -0.73
CA ALA A 109 7.26 9.57 -0.82
C ALA A 109 7.57 10.35 0.45
N TYR A 110 6.56 10.97 1.03
CA TYR A 110 6.70 11.71 2.28
C TYR A 110 7.29 10.83 3.39
N TYR A 111 6.69 9.65 3.61
CA TYR A 111 7.18 8.74 4.64
C TYR A 111 8.55 8.16 4.28
N GLN A 112 8.79 7.84 3.02
CA GLN A 112 10.07 7.30 2.60
C GLN A 112 11.20 8.33 2.82
N PHE A 113 10.96 9.60 2.50
CA PHE A 113 11.96 10.65 2.72
C PHE A 113 12.13 10.99 4.20
N THR A 114 11.04 11.15 4.92
CA THR A 114 11.14 11.55 6.34
C THR A 114 11.74 10.45 7.20
N GLU A 115 11.56 9.19 6.84
CA GLU A 115 12.16 8.07 7.55
C GLU A 115 13.56 7.71 7.05
N GLY A 116 14.02 8.39 5.99
CA GLY A 116 15.37 8.19 5.48
C GLY A 116 15.63 6.78 4.96
N VAL A 117 14.65 6.17 4.28
CA VAL A 117 14.74 4.76 3.90
C VAL A 117 15.94 4.43 3.02
N LEU A 118 16.39 5.38 2.19
CA LEU A 118 17.56 5.16 1.33
C LEU A 118 18.88 5.39 2.06
N LEU A 119 18.82 5.98 3.25
CA LEU A 119 20.00 6.33 4.04
C LEU A 119 20.27 5.35 5.17
N ARG A 120 19.32 4.45 5.45
CA ARG A 120 19.42 3.46 6.52
C ARG A 120 19.80 2.10 5.95
N GLU A 121 20.66 1.36 6.67
CA GLU A 121 21.04 0.01 6.29
C GLU A 121 20.00 -1.03 6.71
N ASP A 122 19.17 -0.73 7.70
CA ASP A 122 18.17 -1.63 8.26
C ASP A 122 16.82 -1.54 7.54
N ASN A 123 16.84 -1.33 6.22
CA ASN A 123 15.66 -1.09 5.43
C ASN A 123 15.74 -1.80 4.08
N TYR A 124 14.61 -2.31 3.62
CA TYR A 124 14.52 -3.02 2.33
C TYR A 124 14.32 -2.11 1.13
N ASN A 125 14.02 -0.82 1.34
CA ASN A 125 13.80 0.10 0.23
C ASN A 125 15.10 0.37 -0.52
N GLY A 126 15.09 0.14 -1.82
CA GLY A 126 16.26 0.38 -2.67
C GLY A 126 16.16 1.60 -3.56
N ILE A 127 14.96 2.15 -3.69
CA ILE A 127 14.72 3.28 -4.59
C ILE A 127 13.48 4.03 -4.12
N ILE A 128 13.49 5.35 -4.31
CA ILE A 128 12.28 6.17 -4.22
C ILE A 128 12.00 6.67 -5.62
N GLN A 129 10.84 6.28 -6.16
CA GLN A 129 10.45 6.63 -7.51
C GLN A 129 9.11 7.33 -7.46
N ILE A 130 9.09 8.61 -7.84
CA ILE A 130 7.88 9.40 -7.71
C ILE A 130 7.74 10.36 -8.88
N LYS A 131 6.50 10.48 -9.36
CA LYS A 131 6.12 11.50 -10.32
C LYS A 131 4.79 12.09 -9.87
N LEU A 132 4.79 13.36 -9.48
CA LEU A 132 3.60 14.05 -8.98
C LEU A 132 3.41 15.35 -9.75
N GLY A 133 2.17 15.58 -10.18
CA GLY A 133 1.77 16.87 -10.71
C GLY A 133 0.94 17.64 -9.70
N LYS A 134 0.87 18.93 -9.87
CA LYS A 134 0.12 19.80 -8.96
C LYS A 134 -1.36 19.42 -8.87
N ASN A 135 -1.96 19.01 -9.99
CA ASN A 135 -3.35 18.59 -10.02
C ASN A 135 -3.61 17.26 -9.30
N SER A 136 -2.59 16.40 -9.26
CA SER A 136 -2.72 15.09 -8.60
C SER A 136 -2.80 15.20 -7.08
N VAL A 137 -2.30 16.30 -6.51
CA VAL A 137 -2.16 16.45 -5.06
C VAL A 137 -2.93 17.65 -4.51
N LYS A 138 -3.83 18.21 -5.29
CA LYS A 138 -4.58 19.40 -4.88
C LYS A 138 -5.48 19.16 -3.67
N ASP A 139 -5.83 17.91 -3.40
CA ASP A 139 -6.62 17.51 -2.24
C ASP A 139 -5.78 17.17 -1.01
N VAL A 140 -4.46 17.16 -1.15
CA VAL A 140 -3.56 16.86 -0.03
C VAL A 140 -3.40 18.10 0.82
N LYS A 141 -3.60 17.95 2.12
CA LYS A 141 -3.49 19.05 3.07
C LYS A 141 -2.28 18.83 3.97
N ILE A 142 -1.52 19.90 4.14
CA ILE A 142 -0.38 19.91 5.06
C ILE A 142 -0.81 20.62 6.33
N THR A 143 -0.63 19.92 7.45
CA THR A 143 -0.85 20.52 8.76
C THR A 143 0.42 21.27 9.17
N LYS A 144 0.29 22.56 9.36
CA LYS A 144 1.42 23.40 9.78
C LYS A 144 1.48 23.50 11.29
#